data_f6304952d86e5de814907349139fa614
#
_entry.id   f6304952d86e5de814907349139fa614
#
_cell.length_a   1.000
_cell.length_b   1.000
_cell.length_c   1.000
_cell.angle_alpha   90.00
_cell.angle_beta   90.00
_cell.angle_gamma   90.00
#
_symmetry.space_group_name_H-M   'P 1'
#
loop_
_entity.id
_entity.type
_entity.pdbx_description
1 polymer ?
#
loop_
_entity_poly.entity_id
_entity_poly.type
_entity_poly.pdbx_seq_one_letter_code
_entity_poly.pdbx_strand_id
1 'polypeptide(L)'
;MGRLNPYTLQMQITRMFTQGQSFFATTKVQEWLKERNQNPAEFEIIFHEKPAPPGSPEAILVEIELKRKDGQPVDPWLQEQANLHT
;
A
#
# COMPACT_ATOMS: atom_id res chain seq x y z
N MET A 1 -6.12 5.63 24.85
CA MET A 1 -6.67 6.58 23.93
C MET A 1 -6.38 6.15 22.50
N GLY A 2 -7.37 5.92 21.79
CA GLY A 2 -7.19 5.55 20.41
C GLY A 2 -6.82 6.77 19.60
N ARG A 3 -5.59 6.82 19.19
CA ARG A 3 -5.23 7.85 18.27
C ARG A 3 -5.43 7.32 16.86
N LEU A 4 -6.27 7.96 16.13
CA LEU A 4 -6.44 7.59 14.73
C LEU A 4 -5.19 8.01 13.97
N ASN A 5 -4.62 7.06 13.26
CA ASN A 5 -3.55 7.37 12.36
C ASN A 5 -4.19 7.92 11.07
N PRO A 6 -3.98 9.20 10.74
CA PRO A 6 -4.59 9.76 9.54
C PRO A 6 -3.95 9.26 8.25
N TYR A 7 -2.86 8.49 8.37
CA TYR A 7 -2.12 8.04 7.21
C TYR A 7 -2.26 6.54 7.07
N THR A 8 -3.11 6.13 6.14
CA THR A 8 -3.17 4.73 5.76
C THR A 8 -1.94 4.35 4.96
N LEU A 9 -1.71 3.06 4.80
CA LEU A 9 -0.58 2.59 3.98
C LEU A 9 -0.67 3.17 2.57
N GLN A 10 -1.85 3.12 1.96
CA GLN A 10 -2.04 3.60 0.61
C GLN A 10 -1.67 5.09 0.49
N MET A 11 -2.06 5.90 1.47
CA MET A 11 -1.74 7.32 1.46
C MET A 11 -0.24 7.55 1.60
N GLN A 12 0.41 6.80 2.45
CA GLN A 12 1.85 6.93 2.64
C GLN A 12 2.61 6.55 1.37
N ILE A 13 2.18 5.48 0.70
CA ILE A 13 2.81 5.05 -0.54
C ILE A 13 2.60 6.09 -1.64
N THR A 14 1.38 6.61 -1.77
CA THR A 14 1.08 7.66 -2.76
C THR A 14 2.00 8.86 -2.54
N ARG A 15 2.16 9.26 -1.28
CA ARG A 15 3.02 10.40 -0.95
C ARG A 15 4.48 10.13 -1.31
N MET A 16 4.95 8.92 -1.06
CA MET A 16 6.31 8.55 -1.45
C MET A 16 6.53 8.69 -2.95
N PHE A 17 5.55 8.27 -3.74
CA PHE A 17 5.65 8.39 -5.20
C PHE A 17 5.66 9.84 -5.64
N THR A 18 4.82 10.68 -5.03
CA THR A 18 4.76 12.11 -5.41
C THR A 18 6.00 12.88 -4.99
N GLN A 19 6.72 12.40 -3.98
CA GLN A 19 7.92 13.06 -3.47
C GLN A 19 9.21 12.49 -4.03
N GLY A 20 9.12 11.59 -5.01
CA GLY A 20 10.30 11.01 -5.62
C GLY A 20 11.01 9.98 -4.74
N GLN A 21 10.29 9.42 -3.76
CA GLN A 21 10.85 8.45 -2.83
C GLN A 21 10.24 7.06 -3.03
N SER A 22 9.81 6.77 -4.24
CA SER A 22 9.14 5.50 -4.54
C SER A 22 10.02 4.28 -4.26
N PHE A 23 11.33 4.45 -4.27
CA PHE A 23 12.24 3.33 -3.99
C PHE A 23 12.14 2.82 -2.55
N PHE A 24 11.53 3.60 -1.65
CA PHE A 24 11.27 3.14 -0.29
C PHE A 24 9.91 2.43 -0.15
N ALA A 25 9.08 2.50 -1.19
CA ALA A 25 7.69 2.03 -1.07
C ALA A 25 7.60 0.53 -0.80
N THR A 26 8.43 -0.27 -1.47
CA THR A 26 8.41 -1.72 -1.27
C THR A 26 8.73 -2.08 0.18
N THR A 27 9.78 -1.45 0.73
CA THR A 27 10.16 -1.69 2.12
C THR A 27 9.04 -1.33 3.07
N LYS A 28 8.33 -0.23 2.79
CA LYS A 28 7.23 0.21 3.63
C LYS A 28 6.10 -0.82 3.65
N VAL A 29 5.76 -1.37 2.48
CA VAL A 29 4.73 -2.40 2.42
C VAL A 29 5.19 -3.68 3.13
N GLN A 30 6.47 -4.02 3.00
CA GLN A 30 7.01 -5.19 3.69
C GLN A 30 6.90 -5.05 5.21
N GLU A 31 7.19 -3.87 5.75
CA GLU A 31 7.03 -3.61 7.18
C GLU A 31 5.56 -3.72 7.59
N TRP A 32 4.67 -3.20 6.76
CA TRP A 32 3.24 -3.27 7.01
C TRP A 32 2.76 -4.73 7.08
N LEU A 33 3.27 -5.58 6.19
CA LEU A 33 2.95 -7.01 6.20
C LEU A 33 3.44 -7.67 7.48
N LYS A 34 4.67 -7.35 7.90
CA LYS A 34 5.22 -7.90 9.15
C LYS A 34 4.37 -7.56 10.36
N GLU A 35 3.85 -6.33 10.39
CA GLU A 35 2.99 -5.91 11.50
C GLU A 35 1.72 -6.72 11.59
N ARG A 36 1.34 -7.39 10.51
CA ARG A 36 0.14 -8.21 10.44
C ARG A 36 0.45 -9.70 10.45
N ASN A 37 1.65 -10.04 10.91
CA ASN A 37 2.11 -11.44 11.01
C ASN A 37 2.15 -12.13 9.65
N GLN A 38 2.41 -11.36 8.60
CA GLN A 38 2.62 -11.91 7.27
C GLN A 38 4.11 -11.92 6.96
N ASN A 39 4.56 -12.94 6.23
CA ASN A 39 5.95 -13.00 5.81
C ASN A 39 6.10 -12.27 4.47
N PRO A 40 6.74 -11.08 4.43
CA PRO A 40 6.83 -10.32 3.19
C PRO A 40 7.60 -11.04 2.09
N ALA A 41 8.47 -11.98 2.44
CA ALA A 41 9.22 -12.74 1.44
C ALA A 41 8.31 -13.64 0.60
N GLU A 42 7.08 -13.91 1.05
CA GLU A 42 6.13 -14.73 0.32
C GLU A 42 5.25 -13.93 -0.64
N PHE A 43 5.43 -12.63 -0.67
CA PHE A 43 4.58 -11.74 -1.46
C PHE A 43 5.38 -11.00 -2.53
N GLU A 44 4.73 -10.80 -3.66
CA GLU A 44 5.19 -9.87 -4.69
C GLU A 44 4.36 -8.60 -4.54
N ILE A 45 5.04 -7.45 -4.50
CA ILE A 45 4.39 -6.16 -4.27
C ILE A 45 4.47 -5.35 -5.54
N ILE A 46 3.32 -4.96 -6.08
CA ILE A 46 3.22 -4.25 -7.34
C ILE A 46 2.47 -2.94 -7.10
N PHE A 47 2.98 -1.85 -7.69
CA PHE A 47 2.36 -0.54 -7.56
C PHE A 47 1.80 -0.09 -8.90
N HIS A 48 0.58 0.42 -8.88
CA HIS A 48 -0.10 0.96 -10.06
C HIS A 48 -0.40 2.42 -9.83
N GLU A 49 0.22 3.30 -10.61
CA GLU A 49 -0.05 4.73 -10.54
C GLU A 49 -1.26 5.06 -11.40
N LYS A 50 -2.21 5.79 -10.83
CA LYS A 50 -3.43 6.19 -11.51
C LYS A 50 -3.67 7.67 -11.29
N PRO A 51 -4.37 8.37 -12.20
CA PRO A 51 -4.79 9.75 -11.93
C PRO A 51 -5.71 9.76 -10.73
N ALA A 52 -5.51 10.74 -9.84
CA ALA A 52 -6.40 10.90 -8.69
C ALA A 52 -7.75 11.45 -9.15
N PRO A 53 -8.84 11.14 -8.41
CA PRO A 53 -10.15 11.68 -8.77
C PRO A 53 -10.18 13.20 -8.67
N PRO A 54 -11.06 13.87 -9.42
CA PRO A 54 -11.21 15.32 -9.31
C PRO A 54 -11.53 15.74 -7.89
N GLY A 55 -10.94 16.83 -7.43
CA GLY A 55 -11.12 17.32 -6.07
C GLY A 55 -10.19 16.70 -5.05
N SER A 56 -9.39 15.73 -5.45
CA SER A 56 -8.41 15.11 -4.58
C SER A 56 -7.23 16.08 -4.35
N PRO A 57 -6.66 16.14 -3.14
CA PRO A 57 -5.47 16.93 -2.92
C PRO A 57 -4.21 16.38 -3.60
N GLU A 58 -4.26 15.11 -4.00
CA GLU A 58 -3.14 14.47 -4.66
C GLU A 58 -3.34 14.45 -6.17
N ALA A 59 -2.24 14.56 -6.94
CA ALA A 59 -2.31 14.49 -8.39
C ALA A 59 -2.44 13.05 -8.89
N ILE A 60 -1.90 12.10 -8.13
CA ILE A 60 -1.96 10.69 -8.49
C ILE A 60 -2.44 9.88 -7.29
N LEU A 61 -2.86 8.66 -7.58
CA LEU A 61 -3.22 7.67 -6.59
C LEU A 61 -2.43 6.41 -6.91
N VAL A 62 -1.76 5.84 -5.91
CA VAL A 62 -1.01 4.61 -6.11
C VAL A 62 -1.79 3.46 -5.50
N GLU A 63 -2.14 2.50 -6.34
CA GLU A 63 -2.83 1.29 -5.91
C GLU A 63 -1.78 0.22 -5.64
N ILE A 64 -1.95 -0.49 -4.52
CA ILE A 64 -1.01 -1.54 -4.12
C ILE A 64 -1.62 -2.88 -4.45
N GLU A 65 -0.93 -3.66 -5.28
CA GLU A 65 -1.35 -5.01 -5.61
C GLU A 65 -0.42 -5.99 -4.92
N LEU A 66 -1.00 -6.93 -4.17
CA LEU A 66 -0.24 -8.00 -3.52
C LEU A 66 -0.51 -9.30 -4.25
N LYS A 67 0.56 -10.05 -4.50
CA LYS A 67 0.46 -11.39 -5.07
C LYS A 67 1.30 -12.33 -4.24
N ARG A 68 0.84 -13.57 -4.09
CA ARG A 68 1.65 -14.57 -3.42
C ARG A 68 2.56 -15.25 -4.45
N LYS A 69 3.81 -15.43 -4.07
CA LYS A 69 4.79 -16.05 -4.96
C LYS A 69 4.49 -17.53 -5.24
N ASP A 70 3.72 -18.16 -4.35
CA ASP A 70 3.34 -19.56 -4.52
C ASP A 70 2.11 -19.75 -5.43
N GLY A 71 1.56 -18.67 -5.98
CA GLY A 71 0.41 -18.72 -6.86
C GLY A 71 -0.93 -18.83 -6.16
N GLN A 72 -0.93 -18.87 -4.83
CA GLN A 72 -2.18 -18.92 -4.09
C GLN A 72 -2.83 -17.54 -4.03
N PRO A 73 -4.16 -17.47 -3.89
CA PRO A 73 -4.81 -16.15 -3.79
C PRO A 73 -4.42 -15.45 -2.50
N VAL A 74 -4.33 -14.12 -2.60
CA VAL A 74 -4.10 -13.29 -1.43
C VAL A 74 -5.44 -13.13 -0.70
N ASP A 75 -5.37 -13.11 0.64
CA ASP A 75 -6.55 -12.84 1.46
C ASP A 75 -7.20 -11.51 1.00
N PRO A 76 -8.48 -11.53 0.59
CA PRO A 76 -9.14 -10.30 0.12
C PRO A 76 -9.12 -9.18 1.16
N TRP A 77 -9.21 -9.52 2.44
CA TRP A 77 -9.12 -8.53 3.51
C TRP A 77 -7.78 -7.81 3.49
N LEU A 78 -6.70 -8.57 3.31
CA LEU A 78 -5.35 -7.99 3.30
C LEU A 78 -5.19 -7.06 2.10
N GLN A 79 -5.65 -7.47 0.93
CA GLN A 79 -5.58 -6.65 -0.27
C GLN A 79 -6.39 -5.36 -0.10
N GLU A 80 -7.56 -5.47 0.52
CA GLU A 80 -8.42 -4.32 0.76
C GLU A 80 -7.77 -3.35 1.74
N GLN A 81 -7.19 -3.87 2.83
CA GLN A 81 -6.55 -3.02 3.83
C GLN A 81 -5.35 -2.27 3.25
N ALA A 82 -4.61 -2.90 2.35
CA ALA A 82 -3.45 -2.26 1.73
C ALA A 82 -3.85 -1.02 0.92
N ASN A 83 -5.08 -1.00 0.41
CA ASN A 83 -5.57 0.09 -0.44
C ASN A 83 -6.60 0.98 0.25
N LEU A 84 -6.67 0.91 1.57
CA LEU A 84 -7.61 1.72 2.33
C LEU A 84 -7.22 3.19 2.26
N HIS A 85 -8.20 4.05 1.96
CA HIS A 85 -7.95 5.49 1.80
C HIS A 85 -8.19 6.30 3.06
N THR A 86 -8.97 5.76 3.99
CA THR A 86 -9.33 6.51 5.20
C THR A 86 -9.08 5.72 6.45
#